data_050b9cc001aa1baf12f8b09f5f221c0b
#
_entry.id   050b9cc001aa1baf12f8b09f5f221c0b
#
_cell.length_a   1.000
_cell.length_b   1.000
_cell.length_c   1.000
_cell.angle_alpha   90.00
_cell.angle_beta   90.00
_cell.angle_gamma   90.00
#
_symmetry.space_group_name_H-M   'P 1'
#
loop_
_entity.id
_entity.type
_entity.pdbx_description
1 polymer ?
#
loop_
_entity_poly.entity_id
_entity_poly.type
_entity_poly.pdbx_seq_one_letter_code
_entity_poly.pdbx_strand_id
1 'polypeptide(L)'
;MCRNIKTLFNFDPPVTDEEVRAASLQFVRKISGFNKPSKANEGSFLAAVDEVAGISTRLLRSLETNAPPKNREEEAAKAKARAAERFGA
;
A
#
# COMPACT_ATOMS: atom_id res chain seq x y z
N MET A 1 1.93 3.81 13.14
CA MET A 1 1.86 3.79 11.68
C MET A 1 1.96 2.36 11.16
N CYS A 2 1.22 2.03 10.13
CA CYS A 2 1.22 0.68 9.57
C CYS A 2 2.49 0.43 8.76
N ARG A 3 3.28 -0.56 9.16
CA ARG A 3 4.55 -0.87 8.49
C ARG A 3 4.37 -1.59 7.16
N ASN A 4 3.17 -2.12 6.91
CA ASN A 4 2.89 -2.91 5.72
C ASN A 4 2.39 -2.05 4.55
N ILE A 5 2.03 -0.79 4.82
CA ILE A 5 1.58 0.12 3.79
C ILE A 5 2.70 1.10 3.49
N LYS A 6 3.16 1.07 2.26
CA LYS A 6 4.27 1.90 1.79
C LYS A 6 3.74 3.06 0.96
N THR A 7 4.54 4.10 0.80
CA THR A 7 4.24 5.16 -0.14
C THR A 7 4.13 4.56 -1.54
N LEU A 8 3.08 4.93 -2.26
CA LEU A 8 2.83 4.43 -3.61
C LEU A 8 2.91 5.51 -4.68
N PHE A 9 3.00 6.77 -4.27
CA PHE A 9 3.00 7.90 -5.20
C PHE A 9 4.38 8.17 -5.80
N ASN A 10 4.37 8.53 -7.08
CA ASN A 10 5.55 9.03 -7.79
C ASN A 10 6.69 8.01 -7.92
N PHE A 11 6.35 6.83 -8.44
CA PHE A 11 7.31 5.78 -8.75
C PHE A 11 7.41 5.56 -10.26
N ASP A 12 8.56 5.12 -10.70
CA ASP A 12 8.80 4.72 -12.07
C ASP A 12 9.43 3.32 -12.07
N PRO A 13 8.77 2.32 -12.65
CA PRO A 13 7.44 2.40 -13.26
C PRO A 13 6.32 2.64 -12.23
N PRO A 14 5.16 3.17 -12.65
CA PRO A 14 4.06 3.45 -11.74
C PRO A 14 3.56 2.18 -11.05
N VAL A 15 2.98 2.37 -9.87
CA VAL A 15 2.39 1.24 -9.15
C VAL A 15 1.17 0.72 -9.90
N THR A 16 0.92 -0.59 -9.77
CA THR A 16 -0.21 -1.25 -10.42
C THR A 16 -1.46 -1.17 -9.54
N ASP A 17 -2.61 -1.43 -10.14
CA ASP A 17 -3.86 -1.50 -9.40
C ASP A 17 -3.81 -2.60 -8.34
N GLU A 18 -3.10 -3.69 -8.63
CA GLU A 18 -2.90 -4.78 -7.67
C GLU A 18 -2.14 -4.32 -6.43
N GLU A 19 -1.13 -3.48 -6.63
CA GLU A 19 -0.37 -2.93 -5.51
C GLU A 19 -1.22 -2.00 -4.63
N VAL A 20 -2.08 -1.20 -5.26
CA VAL A 20 -3.02 -0.34 -4.54
C VAL A 20 -4.03 -1.19 -3.78
N ARG A 21 -4.54 -2.26 -4.40
CA ARG A 21 -5.48 -3.15 -3.74
C ARG A 21 -4.85 -3.88 -2.56
N ALA A 22 -3.60 -4.31 -2.68
CA ALA A 22 -2.87 -4.96 -1.59
C ALA A 22 -2.72 -4.02 -0.39
N ALA A 23 -2.41 -2.75 -0.62
CA ALA A 23 -2.32 -1.75 0.44
C ALA A 23 -3.69 -1.51 1.09
N SER A 24 -4.74 -1.46 0.27
CA SER A 24 -6.12 -1.27 0.74
C SER A 24 -6.56 -2.44 1.62
N LEU A 25 -6.21 -3.66 1.22
CA LEU A 25 -6.49 -4.85 2.01
C LEU A 25 -5.81 -4.79 3.37
N GLN A 26 -4.55 -4.37 3.42
CA GLN A 26 -3.84 -4.22 4.68
C GLN A 26 -4.49 -3.19 5.58
N PHE A 27 -4.92 -2.07 5.01
CA PHE A 27 -5.63 -1.04 5.77
C PHE A 27 -6.91 -1.60 6.40
N VAL A 28 -7.72 -2.31 5.61
CA VAL A 28 -8.99 -2.89 6.10
C VAL A 28 -8.74 -3.95 7.17
N ARG A 29 -7.71 -4.78 7.00
CA ARG A 29 -7.29 -5.75 8.02
C ARG A 29 -6.91 -5.06 9.32
N LYS A 30 -6.18 -3.97 9.23
CA LYS A 30 -5.71 -3.25 10.42
C LYS A 30 -6.85 -2.63 11.20
N ILE A 31 -7.75 -1.93 10.53
CA ILE A 31 -8.83 -1.24 11.21
C ILE A 31 -9.92 -2.18 11.71
N SER A 32 -10.14 -3.30 11.02
CA SER A 32 -11.17 -4.27 11.42
C SER A 32 -10.67 -5.30 12.42
N GLY A 33 -9.37 -5.53 12.46
CA GLY A 33 -8.80 -6.58 13.28
C GLY A 33 -8.93 -7.98 12.69
N PHE A 34 -9.49 -8.10 11.49
CA PHE A 34 -9.65 -9.40 10.82
C PHE A 34 -8.53 -9.62 9.81
N ASN A 35 -7.82 -10.73 9.93
CA ASN A 35 -6.95 -11.19 8.84
C ASN A 35 -7.79 -11.72 7.69
N LYS A 36 -8.83 -12.46 8.04
CA LYS A 36 -9.75 -13.07 7.11
C LYS A 36 -11.15 -12.90 7.67
N PRO A 37 -12.09 -12.30 6.92
CA PRO A 37 -13.43 -12.06 7.45
C PRO A 37 -14.21 -13.36 7.63
N SER A 38 -15.12 -13.37 8.61
CA SER A 38 -16.09 -14.43 8.74
C SER A 38 -17.07 -14.35 7.57
N LYS A 39 -17.82 -15.42 7.32
CA LYS A 39 -18.84 -15.44 6.26
C LYS A 39 -19.82 -14.28 6.38
N ALA A 40 -20.23 -13.99 7.60
CA ALA A 40 -21.20 -12.91 7.85
C ALA A 40 -20.64 -11.53 7.48
N ASN A 41 -19.34 -11.34 7.56
CA ASN A 41 -18.69 -10.05 7.33
C ASN A 41 -17.96 -9.96 5.99
N GLU A 42 -17.93 -11.04 5.23
CA GLU A 42 -17.18 -11.11 3.99
C GLU A 42 -17.60 -10.05 2.97
N GLY A 43 -18.90 -9.87 2.79
CA GLY A 43 -19.41 -8.87 1.84
C GLY A 43 -18.98 -7.46 2.21
N SER A 44 -19.16 -7.08 3.47
CA SER A 44 -18.76 -5.74 3.93
C SER A 44 -17.25 -5.53 3.86
N PHE A 45 -16.51 -6.57 4.21
CA PHE A 45 -15.05 -6.52 4.21
C PHE A 45 -14.51 -6.30 2.78
N LEU A 46 -14.98 -7.10 1.83
CA LEU A 46 -14.52 -7.00 0.43
C LEU A 46 -15.00 -5.70 -0.23
N ALA A 47 -16.20 -5.26 0.09
CA ALA A 47 -16.70 -3.96 -0.40
C ALA A 47 -15.82 -2.82 0.09
N ALA A 48 -15.40 -2.87 1.35
CA ALA A 48 -14.51 -1.85 1.91
C ALA A 48 -13.16 -1.86 1.19
N VAL A 49 -12.59 -3.03 0.92
CA VAL A 49 -11.32 -3.14 0.18
C VAL A 49 -11.47 -2.51 -1.21
N ASP A 50 -12.55 -2.82 -1.93
CA ASP A 50 -12.80 -2.27 -3.26
C ASP A 50 -12.95 -0.76 -3.23
N GLU A 51 -13.69 -0.24 -2.28
CA GLU A 51 -13.93 1.21 -2.15
C GLU A 51 -12.65 1.96 -1.80
N VAL A 52 -11.87 1.45 -0.85
CA VAL A 52 -10.60 2.06 -0.46
C VAL A 52 -9.63 2.03 -1.64
N ALA A 53 -9.56 0.92 -2.35
CA ALA A 53 -8.70 0.80 -3.53
C ALA A 53 -9.12 1.79 -4.63
N GLY A 54 -10.41 1.94 -4.86
CA GLY A 54 -10.93 2.87 -5.87
C GLY A 54 -10.59 4.33 -5.55
N ILE A 55 -10.81 4.74 -4.32
CA ILE A 55 -10.50 6.08 -3.86
C ILE A 55 -8.99 6.33 -3.92
N SER A 56 -8.20 5.37 -3.48
CA SER A 56 -6.74 5.48 -3.48
C SER A 56 -6.18 5.61 -4.89
N THR A 57 -6.71 4.84 -5.83
CA THR A 57 -6.31 4.94 -7.23
C THR A 57 -6.60 6.32 -7.80
N ARG A 58 -7.79 6.86 -7.53
CA ARG A 58 -8.14 8.21 -7.98
C ARG A 58 -7.23 9.27 -7.37
N LEU A 59 -6.95 9.15 -6.08
CA LEU A 59 -6.03 10.07 -5.41
C LEU A 59 -4.67 10.06 -6.08
N LEU A 60 -4.08 8.88 -6.26
CA LEU A 60 -2.75 8.75 -6.82
C LEU A 60 -2.65 9.29 -8.24
N ARG A 61 -3.70 9.13 -9.03
CA ARG A 61 -3.75 9.64 -10.40
C ARG A 61 -3.96 11.15 -10.47
N SER A 62 -4.55 11.74 -9.44
CA SER A 62 -4.84 13.17 -9.42
C SER A 62 -3.75 14.01 -8.78
N LEU A 63 -2.82 13.40 -8.05
CA LEU A 63 -1.73 14.11 -7.43
C LEU A 63 -0.71 14.59 -8.45
N GLU A 64 -0.19 15.79 -8.24
CA GLU A 64 0.81 16.39 -9.11
C GLU A 64 2.06 16.71 -8.30
N THR A 65 3.22 16.64 -8.94
CA THR A 65 4.49 16.96 -8.30
C THR A 65 5.52 17.31 -9.36
N ASN A 66 6.46 18.17 -8.98
CA ASN A 66 7.63 18.49 -9.81
C ASN A 66 8.84 17.64 -9.42
N ALA A 67 8.69 16.83 -8.35
CA ALA A 67 9.78 15.95 -7.92
C ALA A 67 9.98 14.83 -8.94
N PRO A 68 11.23 14.42 -9.18
CA PRO A 68 11.49 13.29 -10.10
C PRO A 68 10.89 12.00 -9.51
N PRO A 69 10.42 11.09 -10.37
CA PRO A 69 9.91 9.80 -9.90
C PRO A 69 10.98 9.02 -9.16
N LYS A 70 10.56 8.29 -8.15
CA LYS A 70 11.45 7.43 -7.38
C LYS A 70 11.70 6.14 -8.15
N ASN A 71 12.95 5.70 -8.14
CA ASN A 71 13.28 4.40 -8.74
C ASN A 71 12.90 3.30 -7.76
N ARG A 72 12.10 2.35 -8.21
CA ARG A 72 11.58 1.28 -7.34
C ARG A 72 12.69 0.39 -6.79
N GLU A 73 13.69 0.09 -7.62
CA GLU A 73 14.83 -0.72 -7.18
C GLU A 73 15.66 -0.01 -6.12
N GLU A 74 15.90 1.28 -6.32
CA GLU A 74 16.65 2.07 -5.35
C GLU A 74 15.91 2.16 -4.01
N GLU A 75 14.60 2.38 -4.06
CA GLU A 75 13.80 2.46 -2.84
C GLU A 75 13.77 1.12 -2.11
N ALA A 76 13.68 0.01 -2.83
CA ALA A 76 13.73 -1.32 -2.25
C ALA A 76 15.10 -1.58 -1.61
N ALA A 77 16.19 -1.16 -2.26
CA ALA A 77 17.53 -1.30 -1.71
C ALA A 77 17.71 -0.48 -0.45
N LYS A 78 17.18 0.75 -0.42
CA LYS A 78 17.23 1.59 0.79
C LYS A 78 16.46 0.96 1.93
N ALA A 79 15.28 0.40 1.65
CA ALA A 79 14.46 -0.27 2.67
C ALA A 79 15.18 -1.48 3.22
N LYS A 80 15.84 -2.25 2.35
CA LYS A 80 16.61 -3.43 2.75
C LYS A 80 17.81 -3.04 3.61
N ALA A 81 18.50 -1.98 3.23
CA ALA A 81 19.64 -1.47 4.00
C ALA A 81 19.21 -1.01 5.40
N ARG A 82 18.09 -0.29 5.49
CA ARG A 82 17.55 0.16 6.78
C ARG A 82 17.16 -1.03 7.65
N ALA A 83 16.57 -2.06 7.06
CA ALA A 83 16.20 -3.28 7.80
C ALA A 83 17.45 -4.00 8.30
N ALA A 84 18.50 -4.07 7.48
CA ALA A 84 19.76 -4.69 7.87
C ALA A 84 20.42 -3.94 9.04
N GLU A 85 20.41 -2.61 9.00
CA GLU A 85 20.93 -1.79 10.09
C GLU A 85 20.14 -2.00 11.40
N ARG A 86 18.83 -2.18 11.27
CA ARG A 86 17.96 -2.37 12.43
C ARG A 86 18.16 -3.73 13.08
N PHE A 87 18.31 -4.77 12.29
CA PHE A 87 18.36 -6.15 12.77
C PHE A 87 19.73 -6.79 12.71
N GLY A 88 20.62 -6.23 11.87
CA GLY A 88 21.95 -6.78 11.70
C GLY A 88 22.90 -6.16 12.66
N ALA A 89 23.29 -6.43 13.59
CA ALA A 89 24.16 -5.84 14.57
C ALA A 89 25.39 -5.18 14.06
#